data_8f399a907d6e491fd655fd103c9c56d6
#
_entry.id   8f399a907d6e491fd655fd103c9c56d6
#
_cell.length_a   1.000
_cell.length_b   1.000
_cell.length_c   1.000
_cell.angle_alpha   90.00
_cell.angle_beta   90.00
_cell.angle_gamma   90.00
#
_symmetry.space_group_name_H-M   'P 1'
#
loop_
_entity.id
_entity.type
_entity.pdbx_description
1 polymer ?
#
loop_
_entity_poly.entity_id
_entity_poly.type
_entity_poly.pdbx_seq_one_letter_code
_entity_poly.pdbx_strand_id
1 'polypeptide(L)'
;MGVIEETFSGHEASRASLDACVKCTICETMCPVAKATPLYTGPKYNGPQAERFRDGASVDNSLEWCNFCGICTLHCPQGVKIAELNEQAAAKMKHQNGVPLRDRLIPLTVLEGKVLSPIAPLANW
;
A
#
# COMPACT_ATOMS: atom_id res chain seq x y z
N MET A 1 -21.57 9.92 0.19
CA MET A 1 -21.82 8.78 1.07
C MET A 1 -21.59 7.43 0.38
N GLY A 2 -21.74 7.26 -0.93
CA GLY A 2 -21.56 5.99 -1.63
C GLY A 2 -20.12 5.46 -1.74
N VAL A 3 -19.12 6.34 -1.81
CA VAL A 3 -17.70 5.95 -2.00
C VAL A 3 -17.10 5.18 -0.80
N ILE A 4 -17.65 5.39 0.40
CA ILE A 4 -17.16 4.72 1.62
C ILE A 4 -17.71 3.30 1.73
N GLU A 5 -18.91 3.04 1.24
CA GLU A 5 -19.53 1.71 1.28
C GLU A 5 -18.87 0.74 0.28
N GLU A 6 -18.53 1.19 -0.92
CA GLU A 6 -17.80 0.36 -1.91
C GLU A 6 -16.39 0.00 -1.45
N THR A 7 -15.70 0.92 -0.75
CA THR A 7 -14.38 0.66 -0.16
C THR A 7 -14.47 -0.37 0.96
N PHE A 8 -15.58 -0.42 1.68
CA PHE A 8 -15.77 -1.36 2.79
C PHE A 8 -16.07 -2.79 2.30
N SER A 9 -16.85 -2.95 1.23
CA SER A 9 -17.11 -4.26 0.62
C SER A 9 -15.84 -4.89 0.02
N GLY A 10 -14.97 -4.09 -0.59
CA GLY A 10 -13.66 -4.52 -1.07
C GLY A 10 -12.73 -4.99 0.06
N HIS A 11 -12.82 -4.38 1.24
CA HIS A 11 -12.05 -4.77 2.41
C HIS A 11 -12.45 -6.15 2.94
N GLU A 12 -13.73 -6.44 3.05
CA GLU A 12 -14.21 -7.75 3.49
C GLU A 12 -13.81 -8.87 2.53
N ALA A 13 -13.93 -8.64 1.22
CA ALA A 13 -13.52 -9.60 0.20
C ALA A 13 -12.00 -9.85 0.23
N SER A 14 -11.18 -8.82 0.47
CA SER A 14 -9.74 -8.96 0.63
C SER A 14 -9.39 -9.74 1.89
N ARG A 15 -10.03 -9.46 3.01
CA ARG A 15 -9.84 -10.21 4.26
C ARG A 15 -10.31 -11.66 4.16
N ALA A 16 -11.42 -11.95 3.51
CA ALA A 16 -11.90 -13.30 3.29
C ALA A 16 -10.89 -14.18 2.52
N SER A 17 -10.04 -13.57 1.68
CA SER A 17 -8.98 -14.29 0.96
C SER A 17 -7.83 -14.78 1.83
N LEU A 18 -7.69 -14.29 3.08
CA LEU A 18 -6.56 -14.63 3.98
C LEU A 18 -6.46 -16.10 4.30
N ASP A 19 -7.62 -16.77 4.46
CA ASP A 19 -7.66 -18.18 4.87
C ASP A 19 -7.16 -19.12 3.78
N ALA A 20 -7.14 -18.67 2.52
CA ALA A 20 -6.54 -19.40 1.41
C ALA A 20 -4.99 -19.38 1.43
N CYS A 21 -4.36 -18.59 2.30
CA CYS A 21 -2.90 -18.47 2.36
C CYS A 21 -2.25 -19.74 2.95
N VAL A 22 -1.58 -20.53 2.11
CA VAL A 22 -0.82 -21.74 2.49
C VAL A 22 0.64 -21.45 2.89
N LYS A 23 1.04 -20.19 3.04
CA LYS A 23 2.37 -19.75 3.46
C LYS A 23 3.53 -20.22 2.56
N CYS A 24 3.29 -20.43 1.27
CA CYS A 24 4.24 -20.97 0.29
C CYS A 24 5.45 -20.05 -0.04
N THR A 25 5.46 -18.79 0.42
CA THR A 25 6.52 -17.78 0.22
C THR A 25 6.75 -17.26 -1.22
N ILE A 26 6.00 -17.71 -2.21
CA ILE A 26 6.15 -17.27 -3.60
C ILE A 26 6.07 -15.74 -3.71
N CYS A 27 5.12 -15.10 -3.01
CA CYS A 27 4.97 -13.66 -3.00
C CYS A 27 6.21 -12.89 -2.48
N GLU A 28 6.98 -13.48 -1.56
CA GLU A 28 8.25 -12.89 -1.07
C GLU A 28 9.35 -13.01 -2.11
N THR A 29 9.49 -14.20 -2.73
CA THR A 29 10.51 -14.43 -3.75
C THR A 29 10.29 -13.59 -5.01
N MET A 30 9.05 -13.21 -5.29
CA MET A 30 8.69 -12.36 -6.44
C MET A 30 8.72 -10.86 -6.12
N CYS A 31 8.80 -10.48 -4.83
CA CYS A 31 8.75 -9.08 -4.42
C CYS A 31 10.06 -8.35 -4.76
N PRO A 32 10.02 -7.27 -5.58
CA PRO A 32 11.22 -6.51 -5.91
C PRO A 32 11.78 -5.76 -4.71
N VAL A 33 10.93 -5.28 -3.80
CA VAL A 33 11.36 -4.54 -2.61
C VAL A 33 12.03 -5.46 -1.61
N ALA A 34 11.46 -6.64 -1.32
CA ALA A 34 12.07 -7.60 -0.41
C ALA A 34 13.45 -8.12 -0.90
N LYS A 35 13.68 -8.10 -2.22
CA LYS A 35 15.00 -8.42 -2.81
C LYS A 35 15.99 -7.25 -2.70
N ALA A 36 15.50 -6.01 -2.73
CA ALA A 36 16.33 -4.81 -2.78
C ALA A 36 16.79 -4.34 -1.40
N THR A 37 15.98 -4.59 -0.35
CA THR A 37 16.26 -4.09 0.99
C THR A 37 15.81 -5.06 2.09
N PRO A 38 16.64 -5.24 3.16
CA PRO A 38 16.25 -6.01 4.33
C PRO A 38 15.27 -5.25 5.27
N LEU A 39 14.99 -3.97 4.99
CA LEU A 39 14.10 -3.14 5.79
C LEU A 39 12.63 -3.49 5.59
N TYR A 40 12.32 -4.23 4.53
CA TYR A 40 10.97 -4.71 4.25
C TYR A 40 10.83 -6.18 4.62
N THR A 41 9.98 -6.50 5.57
CA THR A 41 9.76 -7.87 6.06
C THR A 41 9.05 -8.80 5.05
N GLY A 42 8.57 -8.23 3.96
CA GLY A 42 7.97 -8.98 2.86
C GLY A 42 6.44 -8.96 2.83
N PRO A 43 5.85 -9.21 1.65
CA PRO A 43 4.42 -9.10 1.44
C PRO A 43 3.61 -10.16 2.20
N LYS A 44 4.15 -11.35 2.42
CA LYS A 44 3.48 -12.40 3.20
C LYS A 44 3.35 -12.01 4.67
N TYR A 45 4.40 -11.43 5.24
CA TYR A 45 4.39 -11.00 6.64
C TYR A 45 3.43 -9.83 6.84
N ASN A 46 3.58 -8.77 6.06
CA ASN A 46 2.75 -7.56 6.17
C ASN A 46 1.29 -7.75 5.72
N GLY A 47 1.04 -8.63 4.78
CA GLY A 47 -0.30 -8.98 4.33
C GLY A 47 -0.94 -10.09 5.18
N PRO A 48 -0.97 -11.33 4.68
CA PRO A 48 -1.78 -12.40 5.27
C PRO A 48 -1.43 -12.75 6.72
N GLN A 49 -0.16 -12.64 7.13
CA GLN A 49 0.22 -12.98 8.51
C GLN A 49 -0.13 -11.87 9.49
N ALA A 50 0.21 -10.62 9.16
CA ALA A 50 -0.04 -9.48 10.04
C ALA A 50 -1.53 -9.14 10.15
N GLU A 51 -2.28 -9.26 9.06
CA GLU A 51 -3.71 -8.89 9.03
C GLU A 51 -4.55 -9.67 10.05
N ARG A 52 -4.18 -10.90 10.38
CA ARG A 52 -4.87 -11.70 11.39
C ARG A 52 -4.78 -11.12 12.80
N PHE A 53 -3.72 -10.35 13.08
CA PHE A 53 -3.43 -9.74 14.37
C PHE A 53 -3.56 -8.21 14.34
N ARG A 54 -4.04 -7.67 13.22
CA ARG A 54 -4.07 -6.23 13.00
C ARG A 54 -5.38 -5.65 13.48
N ASP A 55 -5.30 -4.89 14.56
CA ASP A 55 -6.37 -4.07 15.10
C ASP A 55 -6.17 -2.60 14.69
N GLY A 56 -6.32 -2.34 13.39
CA GLY A 56 -6.24 -0.99 12.83
C GLY A 56 -4.86 -0.57 12.36
N ALA A 57 -3.79 -0.82 13.12
CA ALA A 57 -2.42 -0.43 12.77
C ALA A 57 -1.63 -1.58 12.13
N SER A 58 -0.51 -1.28 11.50
CA SER A 58 0.45 -2.31 11.08
C SER A 58 1.16 -2.93 12.29
N VAL A 59 1.53 -4.20 12.17
CA VAL A 59 2.30 -4.92 13.20
C VAL A 59 3.74 -4.37 13.28
N ASP A 60 4.25 -3.86 12.18
CA ASP A 60 5.50 -3.13 12.09
C ASP A 60 5.41 -1.97 11.09
N ASN A 61 6.46 -1.14 11.02
CA ASN A 61 6.53 -0.01 10.12
C ASN A 61 7.12 -0.37 8.75
N SER A 62 7.52 -1.62 8.51
CA SER A 62 8.16 -2.02 7.25
C SER A 62 7.25 -1.89 6.04
N LEU A 63 5.94 -1.78 6.25
CA LEU A 63 4.96 -1.52 5.20
C LEU A 63 5.18 -0.19 4.47
N GLU A 64 5.89 0.76 5.09
CA GLU A 64 6.29 2.02 4.43
C GLU A 64 7.17 1.80 3.19
N TRP A 65 7.87 0.68 3.13
CA TRP A 65 8.72 0.30 2.00
C TRP A 65 7.94 -0.38 0.86
N CYS A 66 6.69 -0.75 1.08
CA CYS A 66 5.86 -1.35 0.05
C CYS A 66 5.48 -0.32 -1.02
N ASN A 67 5.76 -0.62 -2.30
CA ASN A 67 5.38 0.24 -3.43
C ASN A 67 4.03 -0.15 -4.06
N PHE A 68 3.28 -1.04 -3.46
CA PHE A 68 1.94 -1.48 -3.87
C PHE A 68 1.83 -1.93 -5.34
N CYS A 69 2.90 -2.51 -5.90
CA CYS A 69 2.99 -2.89 -7.32
C CYS A 69 2.08 -4.05 -7.75
N GLY A 70 1.42 -4.74 -6.83
CA GLY A 70 0.48 -5.84 -7.11
C GLY A 70 1.12 -7.19 -7.46
N ILE A 71 2.44 -7.28 -7.65
CA ILE A 71 3.13 -8.52 -8.05
C ILE A 71 2.84 -9.68 -7.11
N CYS A 72 2.76 -9.44 -5.81
CA CYS A 72 2.48 -10.45 -4.80
C CYS A 72 1.07 -11.06 -4.94
N THR A 73 0.06 -10.25 -5.26
CA THR A 73 -1.30 -10.72 -5.57
C THR A 73 -1.33 -11.51 -6.87
N LEU A 74 -0.67 -10.97 -7.92
CA LEU A 74 -0.65 -11.58 -9.25
C LEU A 74 -0.04 -12.99 -9.26
N HIS A 75 1.03 -13.20 -8.49
CA HIS A 75 1.74 -14.48 -8.44
C HIS A 75 1.25 -15.40 -7.31
N CYS A 76 0.22 -15.03 -6.58
CA CYS A 76 -0.34 -15.88 -5.53
C CYS A 76 -1.15 -17.04 -6.13
N PRO A 77 -0.72 -18.32 -5.99
CA PRO A 77 -1.43 -19.45 -6.57
C PRO A 77 -2.79 -19.71 -5.90
N GLN A 78 -2.99 -19.15 -4.70
CA GLN A 78 -4.22 -19.27 -3.92
C GLN A 78 -5.15 -18.06 -4.07
N GLY A 79 -4.79 -17.07 -4.92
CA GLY A 79 -5.62 -15.90 -5.16
C GLY A 79 -5.78 -14.95 -3.97
N VAL A 80 -4.84 -14.99 -3.00
CA VAL A 80 -4.88 -14.07 -1.85
C VAL A 80 -4.63 -12.64 -2.30
N LYS A 81 -5.46 -11.72 -1.88
CA LYS A 81 -5.42 -10.29 -2.20
C LYS A 81 -4.37 -9.53 -1.38
N ILE A 82 -3.09 -9.92 -1.52
CA ILE A 82 -1.99 -9.45 -0.65
C ILE A 82 -1.71 -7.95 -0.82
N ALA A 83 -1.68 -7.47 -2.06
CA ALA A 83 -1.41 -6.05 -2.34
C ALA A 83 -2.51 -5.15 -1.77
N GLU A 84 -3.75 -5.55 -1.94
CA GLU A 84 -4.92 -4.84 -1.45
C GLU A 84 -4.95 -4.79 0.10
N LEU A 85 -4.58 -5.90 0.75
CA LEU A 85 -4.44 -5.93 2.20
C LEU A 85 -3.35 -4.98 2.70
N ASN A 86 -2.21 -4.95 2.03
CA ASN A 86 -1.10 -4.05 2.36
C ASN A 86 -1.47 -2.58 2.12
N GLU A 87 -2.17 -2.28 1.03
CA GLU A 87 -2.65 -0.93 0.72
C GLU A 87 -3.62 -0.41 1.78
N GLN A 88 -4.59 -1.23 2.16
CA GLN A 88 -5.55 -0.89 3.21
C GLN A 88 -4.88 -0.68 4.57
N ALA A 89 -3.90 -1.52 4.90
CA ALA A 89 -3.12 -1.36 6.12
C ALA A 89 -2.30 -0.07 6.11
N ALA A 90 -1.67 0.26 4.99
CA ALA A 90 -0.92 1.51 4.83
C ALA A 90 -1.83 2.75 4.93
N ALA A 91 -3.02 2.69 4.36
CA ALA A 91 -4.02 3.75 4.49
C ALA A 91 -4.43 3.97 5.95
N LYS A 92 -4.68 2.89 6.71
CA LYS A 92 -4.98 2.96 8.14
C LYS A 92 -3.82 3.56 8.95
N MET A 93 -2.58 3.12 8.67
CA MET A 93 -1.39 3.69 9.32
C MET A 93 -1.25 5.19 9.07
N LYS A 94 -1.42 5.63 7.82
CA LYS A 94 -1.36 7.05 7.46
C LYS A 94 -2.49 7.86 8.11
N HIS A 95 -3.66 7.27 8.25
CA HIS A 95 -4.78 7.92 8.93
C HIS A 95 -4.50 8.12 10.42
N GLN A 96 -3.87 7.14 11.09
CA GLN A 96 -3.54 7.20 12.52
C GLN A 96 -2.34 8.12 12.81
N ASN A 97 -1.27 8.01 12.01
CA ASN A 97 -0.02 8.73 12.21
C ASN A 97 -0.03 10.14 11.60
N GLY A 98 -1.08 10.48 10.84
CA GLY A 98 -1.16 11.71 10.06
C GLY A 98 -0.35 11.63 8.76
N VAL A 99 -0.70 12.50 7.81
CA VAL A 99 -0.02 12.59 6.52
C VAL A 99 1.01 13.72 6.58
N PRO A 100 2.31 13.47 6.32
CA PRO A 100 3.33 14.50 6.26
C PRO A 100 2.96 15.62 5.28
N LEU A 101 3.38 16.86 5.57
CA LEU A 101 3.10 18.02 4.72
C LEU A 101 3.54 17.78 3.26
N ARG A 102 4.71 17.15 3.07
CA ARG A 102 5.24 16.78 1.76
C ARG A 102 4.22 15.94 0.96
N ASP A 103 3.68 14.90 1.59
CA ASP A 103 2.74 13.96 0.94
C ASP A 103 1.36 14.59 0.69
N ARG A 104 1.04 15.68 1.40
CA ARG A 104 -0.16 16.49 1.14
C ARG A 104 0.02 17.45 -0.03
N LEU A 105 1.24 17.92 -0.27
CA LEU A 105 1.54 18.86 -1.36
C LEU A 105 1.65 18.17 -2.71
N ILE A 106 2.26 16.97 -2.77
CA ILE A 106 2.48 16.22 -4.02
C ILE A 106 1.20 16.05 -4.88
N PRO A 107 0.02 15.70 -4.32
CA PRO A 107 -1.20 15.56 -5.13
C PRO A 107 -1.81 16.89 -5.57
N LEU A 108 -1.33 18.03 -5.09
CA LEU A 108 -1.82 19.36 -5.49
C LEU A 108 -1.24 19.84 -6.82
N THR A 109 -0.94 18.93 -7.74
CA THR A 109 -0.30 19.21 -9.04
C THR A 109 -1.00 20.27 -9.86
N VAL A 110 -2.33 20.37 -9.78
CA VAL A 110 -3.11 21.41 -10.48
C VAL A 110 -2.86 22.79 -9.89
N LEU A 111 -2.75 22.88 -8.57
CA LEU A 111 -2.45 24.14 -7.88
C LEU A 111 -0.99 24.55 -8.15
N GLU A 112 -0.07 23.59 -8.05
CA GLU A 112 1.34 23.80 -8.35
C GLU A 112 1.52 24.25 -9.80
N GLY A 113 0.84 23.62 -10.76
CA GLY A 113 0.86 24.02 -12.16
C GLY A 113 0.36 25.45 -12.38
N LYS A 114 -0.71 25.86 -11.71
CA LYS A 114 -1.22 27.24 -11.79
C LYS A 114 -0.27 28.27 -11.21
N VAL A 115 0.40 27.94 -10.10
CA VAL A 115 1.35 28.85 -9.42
C VAL A 115 2.67 28.93 -10.18
N LEU A 116 3.16 27.81 -10.72
CA LEU A 116 4.46 27.72 -11.39
C LEU A 116 4.39 28.08 -12.88
N SER A 117 3.22 27.99 -13.52
CA SER A 117 3.04 28.30 -14.94
C SER A 117 3.55 29.70 -15.35
N PRO A 118 3.29 30.79 -14.62
CA PRO A 118 3.81 32.11 -14.97
C PRO A 118 5.34 32.22 -14.86
N ILE A 119 5.98 31.32 -14.09
CA ILE A 119 7.45 31.31 -13.87
C ILE A 119 8.14 30.35 -14.87
N ALA A 120 7.37 29.49 -15.53
CA ALA A 120 7.90 28.50 -16.47
C ALA A 120 8.80 29.08 -17.60
N PRO A 121 8.52 30.24 -18.20
CA PRO A 121 9.41 30.85 -19.20
C PRO A 121 10.81 31.19 -18.66
N LEU A 122 10.91 31.54 -17.37
CA LEU A 122 12.19 31.84 -16.71
C LEU A 122 13.00 30.58 -16.39
N ALA A 123 12.30 29.46 -16.09
CA ALA A 123 12.94 28.20 -15.74
C ALA A 123 13.40 27.41 -16.99
N ASN A 124 12.82 27.67 -18.16
CA ASN A 124 13.13 27.02 -19.44
C ASN A 124 14.09 27.84 -20.33
N TRP A 125 14.67 28.91 -19.81
CA TRP A 125 15.68 29.76 -20.47
C TRP A 125 17.08 29.33 -20.05
#